data_936a25c09a3f7aab935cb78ef005b483
#
_entry.id   936a25c09a3f7aab935cb78ef005b483
#
_cell.length_a   1.000
_cell.length_b   1.000
_cell.length_c   1.000
_cell.angle_alpha   90.00
_cell.angle_beta   90.00
_cell.angle_gamma   90.00
#
_symmetry.space_group_name_H-M   'P 1'
#
loop_
_entity.id
_entity.type
_entity.pdbx_description
1 polymer ?
#
loop_
_entity_poly.entity_id
_entity_poly.type
_entity_poly.pdbx_seq_one_letter_code
_entity_poly.pdbx_strand_id
1 'polypeptide(L)'
;LFHARGHGVSPGADSRKPETKSVAQALRPYRELVFIESPGTVDGGDVLVLGKNIYVGLSTGSNQSAIDQMNAKLGKYGYHTQGVEMHDCLHLKTAVTKVDDKTLLINRKWVDVENFEGYELIDVDASEPFGANCLPVGDAIIFPVAFPKTSAKLAAHGYKIKSVVVDELAKAEGAVTCCSLIIEN
;
A
#
# COMPACT_ATOMS: atom_id res chain seq x y z
N LEU A 1 3.38 6.71 0.27
CA LEU A 1 3.28 8.09 0.72
C LEU A 1 1.95 8.30 1.39
N PHE A 2 1.96 8.83 2.60
CA PHE A 2 0.87 8.72 3.54
C PHE A 2 0.00 9.97 3.58
N HIS A 3 -1.27 9.74 3.80
CA HIS A 3 -2.23 10.72 4.25
C HIS A 3 -1.99 11.07 5.71
N ALA A 4 -1.20 12.03 5.98
CA ALA A 4 -1.24 12.91 7.14
C ALA A 4 0.08 13.67 7.17
N ARG A 5 0.01 14.93 7.21
CA ARG A 5 1.09 15.87 7.46
C ARG A 5 2.51 15.26 7.42
N GLY A 6 2.97 15.00 6.20
CA GLY A 6 4.36 14.81 5.82
C GLY A 6 5.07 13.51 6.22
N HIS A 7 5.48 12.76 5.19
CA HIS A 7 6.25 11.53 5.37
C HIS A 7 7.33 11.42 4.32
N GLY A 8 8.56 11.19 4.76
CA GLY A 8 9.66 10.78 3.89
C GLY A 8 9.79 9.26 3.90
N VAL A 9 9.97 8.68 2.73
CA VAL A 9 10.28 7.27 2.54
C VAL A 9 11.78 7.14 2.36
N SER A 10 12.41 6.17 3.00
CA SER A 10 13.80 5.79 2.75
C SER A 10 13.80 4.43 2.06
N PRO A 11 13.91 4.36 0.70
CA PRO A 11 13.90 3.10 -0.03
C PRO A 11 15.02 2.18 0.46
N GLY A 12 14.74 0.88 0.54
CA GLY A 12 15.73 -0.14 0.87
C GLY A 12 16.82 -0.27 -0.19
N ALA A 13 16.47 -0.10 -1.47
CA ALA A 13 17.42 -0.18 -2.57
C ALA A 13 18.22 1.12 -2.75
N ASP A 14 19.55 1.03 -2.75
CA ASP A 14 20.45 2.19 -2.91
C ASP A 14 20.22 2.94 -4.22
N SER A 15 19.88 2.25 -5.30
CA SER A 15 19.57 2.83 -6.60
C SER A 15 18.36 3.75 -6.59
N ARG A 16 17.44 3.57 -5.63
CA ARG A 16 16.21 4.35 -5.50
C ARG A 16 16.32 5.52 -4.52
N LYS A 17 17.37 5.59 -3.71
CA LYS A 17 17.57 6.68 -2.75
C LYS A 17 17.52 8.09 -3.36
N PRO A 18 18.05 8.34 -4.59
CA PRO A 18 17.93 9.66 -5.22
C PRO A 18 16.49 10.09 -5.51
N GLU A 19 15.54 9.16 -5.69
CA GLU A 19 14.12 9.45 -5.96
C GLU A 19 13.47 10.22 -4.80
N THR A 20 13.93 10.03 -3.57
CA THR A 20 13.35 10.66 -2.38
C THR A 20 13.40 12.18 -2.43
N LYS A 21 14.44 12.76 -3.04
CA LYS A 21 14.60 14.21 -3.14
C LYS A 21 13.55 14.84 -4.05
N SER A 22 13.33 14.27 -5.24
CA SER A 22 12.35 14.77 -6.21
C SER A 22 10.92 14.60 -5.69
N VAL A 23 10.63 13.45 -5.07
CA VAL A 23 9.33 13.19 -4.45
C VAL A 23 9.08 14.15 -3.28
N ALA A 24 10.06 14.36 -2.41
CA ALA A 24 9.94 15.34 -1.32
C ALA A 24 9.69 16.75 -1.84
N GLN A 25 10.39 17.17 -2.89
CA GLN A 25 10.18 18.48 -3.51
C GLN A 25 8.75 18.63 -4.05
N ALA A 26 8.23 17.60 -4.72
CA ALA A 26 6.87 17.60 -5.28
C ALA A 26 5.78 17.64 -4.18
N LEU A 27 6.04 17.05 -3.02
CA LEU A 27 5.04 16.94 -1.95
C LEU A 27 5.04 18.11 -0.95
N ARG A 28 6.15 18.83 -0.81
CA ARG A 28 6.26 19.97 0.13
C ARG A 28 5.14 21.00 0.03
N PRO A 29 4.61 21.35 -1.17
CA PRO A 29 3.51 22.31 -1.27
C PRO A 29 2.20 21.80 -0.64
N TYR A 30 2.06 20.48 -0.48
CA TYR A 30 0.81 19.84 -0.06
C TYR A 30 0.87 19.31 1.37
N ARG A 31 2.08 18.97 1.87
CA ARG A 31 2.23 18.27 3.16
C ARG A 31 3.53 18.64 3.86
N GLU A 32 3.47 18.65 5.19
CA GLU A 32 4.66 18.59 6.04
C GLU A 32 5.33 17.22 5.89
N LEU A 33 6.63 17.15 5.72
CA LEU A 33 7.36 15.92 5.46
C LEU A 33 8.10 15.43 6.71
N VAL A 34 7.91 14.15 7.02
CA VAL A 34 8.64 13.42 8.05
C VAL A 34 9.56 12.40 7.36
N PHE A 35 10.81 12.31 7.78
CA PHE A 35 11.80 11.44 7.16
C PHE A 35 12.12 10.25 8.07
N ILE A 36 12.26 9.07 7.46
CA ILE A 36 12.84 7.88 8.09
C ILE A 36 14.33 7.91 7.84
N GLU A 37 15.11 7.71 8.90
CA GLU A 37 16.56 7.80 8.89
C GLU A 37 17.19 6.41 9.07
N SER A 38 18.42 6.25 8.57
CA SER A 38 19.18 5.00 8.78
C SER A 38 19.26 4.66 10.29
N PRO A 39 19.10 3.39 10.69
CA PRO A 39 19.01 2.18 9.84
C PRO A 39 17.59 1.84 9.35
N GLY A 40 16.61 2.69 9.60
CA GLY A 40 15.23 2.47 9.13
C GLY A 40 15.14 2.56 7.60
N THR A 41 14.50 1.56 7.00
CA THR A 41 14.12 1.55 5.58
C THR A 41 12.65 1.20 5.45
N VAL A 42 11.97 1.79 4.46
CA VAL A 42 10.58 1.50 4.16
C VAL A 42 10.28 1.79 2.69
N ASP A 43 9.77 0.80 1.99
CA ASP A 43 9.26 0.94 0.62
C ASP A 43 7.76 1.27 0.64
N GLY A 44 7.33 2.17 -0.24
CA GLY A 44 5.93 2.59 -0.31
C GLY A 44 4.97 1.45 -0.67
N GLY A 45 5.45 0.40 -1.35
CA GLY A 45 4.71 -0.83 -1.64
C GLY A 45 4.34 -1.64 -0.40
N ASP A 46 5.13 -1.53 0.67
CA ASP A 46 4.91 -2.24 1.93
C ASP A 46 3.96 -1.51 2.88
N VAL A 47 3.56 -0.31 2.56
CA VAL A 47 2.77 0.48 3.50
C VAL A 47 1.30 0.57 3.11
N LEU A 48 0.44 0.08 4.00
CA LEU A 48 -1.01 0.15 3.89
C LEU A 48 -1.57 0.99 5.05
N VAL A 49 -2.31 2.04 4.72
CA VAL A 49 -2.93 2.93 5.72
C VAL A 49 -4.43 2.71 5.77
N LEU A 50 -4.92 2.34 6.95
CA LEU A 50 -6.33 2.09 7.22
C LEU A 50 -6.77 2.97 8.40
N GLY A 51 -7.37 4.12 8.09
CA GLY A 51 -7.69 5.13 9.10
C GLY A 51 -6.45 5.64 9.83
N LYS A 52 -6.33 5.34 11.11
CA LYS A 52 -5.15 5.68 11.94
C LYS A 52 -4.16 4.53 12.11
N ASN A 53 -4.46 3.36 11.58
CA ASN A 53 -3.56 2.23 11.61
C ASN A 53 -2.71 2.19 10.34
N ILE A 54 -1.42 2.01 10.51
CA ILE A 54 -0.44 1.87 9.44
C ILE A 54 0.16 0.47 9.55
N TYR A 55 -0.02 -0.32 8.52
CA TYR A 55 0.54 -1.66 8.39
C TYR A 55 1.74 -1.60 7.47
N VAL A 56 2.87 -2.17 7.91
CA VAL A 56 4.11 -2.19 7.15
C VAL A 56 4.55 -3.63 6.95
N GLY A 57 4.56 -4.08 5.70
CA GLY A 57 5.11 -5.39 5.37
C GLY A 57 6.60 -5.46 5.68
N LEU A 58 7.01 -6.47 6.43
CA LEU A 58 8.43 -6.73 6.72
C LEU A 58 9.04 -7.44 5.51
N SER A 59 9.92 -6.74 4.81
CA SER A 59 10.52 -7.15 3.54
C SER A 59 12.02 -6.82 3.51
N THR A 60 12.66 -7.10 2.39
CA THR A 60 14.05 -6.63 2.18
C THR A 60 14.15 -5.10 2.08
N GLY A 61 13.05 -4.42 1.74
CA GLY A 61 12.95 -2.95 1.61
C GLY A 61 12.41 -2.24 2.85
N SER A 62 11.79 -2.97 3.80
CA SER A 62 11.13 -2.39 4.97
C SER A 62 11.45 -3.16 6.24
N ASN A 63 11.84 -2.44 7.28
CA ASN A 63 12.33 -3.05 8.53
C ASN A 63 11.70 -2.47 9.80
N GLN A 64 11.90 -3.17 10.92
CA GLN A 64 11.37 -2.79 12.24
C GLN A 64 11.83 -1.39 12.68
N SER A 65 13.06 -0.99 12.38
CA SER A 65 13.56 0.35 12.72
C SER A 65 12.75 1.48 12.07
N ALA A 66 12.26 1.27 10.85
CA ALA A 66 11.35 2.24 10.23
C ALA A 66 10.00 2.29 10.95
N ILE A 67 9.44 1.16 11.35
CA ILE A 67 8.19 1.07 12.12
C ILE A 67 8.31 1.82 13.43
N ASP A 68 9.41 1.63 14.17
CA ASP A 68 9.67 2.30 15.43
C ASP A 68 9.76 3.82 15.25
N GLN A 69 10.46 4.28 14.20
CA GLN A 69 10.53 5.70 13.85
C GLN A 69 9.17 6.26 13.44
N MET A 70 8.36 5.51 12.70
CA MET A 70 7.01 5.92 12.33
C MET A 70 6.14 6.08 13.58
N ASN A 71 6.17 5.15 14.51
CA ASN A 71 5.45 5.26 15.78
C ASN A 71 5.91 6.48 16.59
N ALA A 72 7.22 6.71 16.71
CA ALA A 72 7.76 7.85 17.43
C ALA A 72 7.38 9.20 16.80
N LYS A 73 7.40 9.29 15.47
CA LYS A 73 7.16 10.53 14.72
C LYS A 73 5.68 10.81 14.47
N LEU A 74 4.86 9.76 14.29
CA LEU A 74 3.45 9.86 13.89
C LEU A 74 2.47 9.60 15.04
N GLY A 75 2.90 8.96 16.12
CA GLY A 75 2.07 8.67 17.29
C GLY A 75 1.41 9.91 17.88
N LYS A 76 2.09 11.06 17.88
CA LYS A 76 1.54 12.35 18.32
C LYS A 76 0.34 12.84 17.48
N TYR A 77 0.15 12.30 16.28
CA TYR A 77 -1.02 12.56 15.41
C TYR A 77 -2.09 11.46 15.51
N GLY A 78 -1.92 10.51 16.45
CA GLY A 78 -2.83 9.41 16.69
C GLY A 78 -2.67 8.22 15.73
N TYR A 79 -1.56 8.15 14.98
CA TYR A 79 -1.26 6.98 14.15
C TYR A 79 -0.58 5.89 14.96
N HIS A 80 -0.93 4.66 14.65
CA HIS A 80 -0.29 3.46 15.16
C HIS A 80 0.28 2.64 14.00
N THR A 81 1.56 2.31 14.06
CA THR A 81 2.25 1.55 13.02
C THR A 81 2.63 0.18 13.53
N GLN A 82 2.32 -0.86 12.77
CA GLN A 82 2.67 -2.25 13.09
C GLN A 82 3.27 -2.97 11.89
N GLY A 83 4.16 -3.93 12.16
CA GLY A 83 4.73 -4.82 11.16
C GLY A 83 3.76 -5.94 10.79
N VAL A 84 3.82 -6.38 9.54
CA VAL A 84 3.08 -7.53 9.01
C VAL A 84 4.07 -8.46 8.33
N GLU A 85 4.11 -9.71 8.79
CA GLU A 85 4.85 -10.76 8.11
C GLU A 85 4.18 -11.11 6.78
N MET A 86 5.00 -11.33 5.76
CA MET A 86 4.54 -11.64 4.40
C MET A 86 5.17 -12.92 3.89
N HIS A 87 4.45 -13.63 3.03
CA HIS A 87 4.87 -14.88 2.42
C HIS A 87 4.76 -14.76 0.90
N ASP A 88 5.72 -15.25 0.17
CA ASP A 88 5.69 -15.42 -1.30
C ASP A 88 5.28 -14.18 -2.12
N CYS A 89 5.44 -12.98 -1.58
CA CYS A 89 5.18 -11.73 -2.30
C CYS A 89 6.22 -10.65 -2.01
N LEU A 90 6.40 -9.73 -2.96
CA LEU A 90 7.44 -8.69 -2.88
C LEU A 90 7.06 -7.58 -1.89
N HIS A 91 5.78 -7.16 -1.88
CA HIS A 91 5.30 -6.04 -1.10
C HIS A 91 3.93 -6.33 -0.47
N LEU A 92 3.64 -5.71 0.67
CA LEU A 92 2.35 -5.85 1.36
C LEU A 92 1.17 -5.53 0.43
N LYS A 93 1.25 -4.48 -0.38
CA LYS A 93 0.17 -4.11 -1.32
C LYS A 93 0.04 -5.05 -2.53
N THR A 94 0.91 -6.03 -2.68
CA THR A 94 0.69 -7.16 -3.58
C THR A 94 -0.26 -8.18 -2.96
N ALA A 95 -0.26 -8.29 -1.63
CA ALA A 95 -1.05 -9.25 -0.88
C ALA A 95 -2.38 -8.69 -0.37
N VAL A 96 -2.43 -7.40 -0.03
CA VAL A 96 -3.63 -6.76 0.52
C VAL A 96 -3.69 -5.28 0.17
N THR A 97 -4.86 -4.80 -0.26
CA THR A 97 -5.13 -3.37 -0.46
C THR A 97 -6.51 -2.98 0.07
N LYS A 98 -6.65 -1.69 0.36
CA LYS A 98 -7.90 -1.07 0.77
C LYS A 98 -8.86 -1.02 -0.42
N VAL A 99 -10.10 -1.44 -0.21
CA VAL A 99 -11.23 -1.25 -1.14
C VAL A 99 -12.04 -0.04 -0.70
N ASP A 100 -12.41 0.01 0.58
CA ASP A 100 -13.02 1.15 1.25
C ASP A 100 -12.58 1.21 2.74
N ASP A 101 -13.24 2.01 3.57
CA ASP A 101 -12.85 2.20 4.99
C ASP A 101 -13.06 0.97 5.86
N LYS A 102 -13.81 -0.03 5.38
CA LYS A 102 -14.14 -1.25 6.13
C LYS A 102 -13.76 -2.54 5.41
N THR A 103 -13.39 -2.45 4.14
CA THR A 103 -13.23 -3.61 3.25
C THR A 103 -11.84 -3.63 2.64
N LEU A 104 -11.23 -4.80 2.65
CA LEU A 104 -9.92 -5.06 2.04
C LEU A 104 -10.05 -6.14 0.96
N LEU A 105 -9.29 -5.99 -0.11
CA LEU A 105 -9.05 -7.05 -1.10
C LEU A 105 -7.76 -7.76 -0.72
N ILE A 106 -7.79 -9.09 -0.57
CA ILE A 106 -6.70 -9.83 0.07
C ILE A 106 -6.39 -11.15 -0.63
N ASN A 107 -5.11 -11.52 -0.65
CA ASN A 107 -4.65 -12.88 -0.87
C ASN A 107 -4.20 -13.50 0.47
N ARG A 108 -5.04 -14.31 1.10
CA ARG A 108 -4.80 -14.94 2.41
C ARG A 108 -3.61 -15.90 2.44
N LYS A 109 -3.06 -16.29 1.30
CA LYS A 109 -1.86 -17.14 1.26
C LYS A 109 -0.57 -16.37 1.52
N TRP A 110 -0.63 -15.04 1.41
CA TRP A 110 0.56 -14.20 1.46
C TRP A 110 0.65 -13.32 2.70
N VAL A 111 -0.43 -13.23 3.50
CA VAL A 111 -0.47 -12.49 4.78
C VAL A 111 -1.43 -13.17 5.76
N ASP A 112 -1.14 -13.07 7.03
CA ASP A 112 -2.00 -13.56 8.08
C ASP A 112 -3.19 -12.63 8.28
N VAL A 113 -4.40 -13.19 8.21
CA VAL A 113 -5.66 -12.41 8.27
C VAL A 113 -5.91 -11.78 9.63
N GLU A 114 -5.36 -12.32 10.68
CA GLU A 114 -5.45 -11.85 12.06
C GLU A 114 -4.93 -10.40 12.20
N ASN A 115 -4.01 -9.99 11.33
CA ASN A 115 -3.54 -8.61 11.28
C ASN A 115 -4.64 -7.61 10.89
N PHE A 116 -5.71 -8.08 10.25
CA PHE A 116 -6.78 -7.26 9.69
C PHE A 116 -8.14 -7.53 10.35
N GLU A 117 -8.13 -7.94 11.61
CA GLU A 117 -9.36 -8.10 12.38
C GLU A 117 -10.21 -6.81 12.38
N GLY A 118 -11.51 -6.98 12.21
CA GLY A 118 -12.47 -5.87 12.13
C GLY A 118 -12.73 -5.32 10.74
N TYR A 119 -11.99 -5.81 9.72
CA TYR A 119 -12.27 -5.49 8.32
C TYR A 119 -13.02 -6.62 7.62
N GLU A 120 -13.90 -6.25 6.70
CA GLU A 120 -14.46 -7.18 5.73
C GLU A 120 -13.39 -7.56 4.71
N LEU A 121 -13.24 -8.85 4.43
CA LEU A 121 -12.18 -9.35 3.53
C LEU A 121 -12.80 -9.95 2.27
N ILE A 122 -12.45 -9.40 1.12
CA ILE A 122 -12.77 -9.95 -0.19
C ILE A 122 -11.54 -10.70 -0.70
N ASP A 123 -11.68 -12.01 -0.89
CA ASP A 123 -10.59 -12.83 -1.42
C ASP A 123 -10.42 -12.65 -2.92
N VAL A 124 -9.18 -12.51 -3.37
CA VAL A 124 -8.85 -12.63 -4.79
C VAL A 124 -9.33 -13.97 -5.35
N ASP A 125 -9.51 -14.08 -6.66
CA ASP A 125 -9.75 -15.38 -7.26
C ASP A 125 -8.49 -16.26 -7.14
N ALA A 126 -8.69 -17.53 -6.82
CA ALA A 126 -7.57 -18.45 -6.59
C ALA A 126 -6.65 -18.62 -7.82
N SER A 127 -7.18 -18.36 -9.03
CA SER A 127 -6.42 -18.39 -10.28
C SER A 127 -5.74 -17.06 -10.61
N GLU A 128 -5.98 -16.00 -9.79
CA GLU A 128 -5.46 -14.64 -9.99
C GLU A 128 -4.73 -14.15 -8.71
N PRO A 129 -3.67 -14.83 -8.25
CA PRO A 129 -3.07 -14.56 -6.95
C PRO A 129 -2.50 -13.14 -6.80
N PHE A 130 -2.14 -12.48 -7.90
CA PHE A 130 -1.65 -11.09 -7.93
C PHE A 130 -2.78 -10.05 -8.04
N GLY A 131 -4.04 -10.46 -8.00
CA GLY A 131 -5.21 -9.60 -8.14
C GLY A 131 -5.54 -8.74 -6.91
N ALA A 132 -4.75 -8.76 -5.83
CA ALA A 132 -5.06 -8.01 -4.62
C ALA A 132 -4.72 -6.50 -4.69
N ASN A 133 -4.10 -6.03 -5.78
CA ASN A 133 -3.71 -4.64 -5.90
C ASN A 133 -4.81 -3.83 -6.61
N CYS A 134 -5.59 -3.08 -5.84
CA CYS A 134 -6.61 -2.16 -6.32
C CYS A 134 -6.40 -0.74 -5.76
N LEU A 135 -6.93 0.27 -6.45
CA LEU A 135 -6.79 1.67 -6.04
C LEU A 135 -8.17 2.35 -6.03
N PRO A 136 -8.76 2.61 -4.86
CA PRO A 136 -9.99 3.39 -4.77
C PRO A 136 -9.70 4.87 -5.07
N VAL A 137 -10.52 5.45 -5.96
CA VAL A 137 -10.46 6.88 -6.33
C VAL A 137 -11.88 7.40 -6.48
N GLY A 138 -12.29 8.29 -5.58
CA GLY A 138 -13.66 8.78 -5.52
C GLY A 138 -14.66 7.64 -5.30
N ASP A 139 -15.62 7.48 -6.20
CA ASP A 139 -16.67 6.46 -6.16
C ASP A 139 -16.33 5.17 -6.92
N ALA A 140 -15.11 5.04 -7.41
CA ALA A 140 -14.71 3.91 -8.24
C ALA A 140 -13.39 3.30 -7.78
N ILE A 141 -13.19 2.04 -8.16
CA ILE A 141 -11.94 1.30 -7.96
C ILE A 141 -11.23 1.20 -9.30
N ILE A 142 -10.01 1.72 -9.39
CA ILE A 142 -9.12 1.48 -10.51
C ILE A 142 -8.54 0.08 -10.36
N PHE A 143 -8.72 -0.77 -11.36
CA PHE A 143 -8.38 -2.18 -11.27
C PHE A 143 -7.76 -2.71 -12.57
N PRO A 144 -6.70 -3.57 -12.51
CA PRO A 144 -6.06 -4.12 -13.71
C PRO A 144 -6.98 -5.05 -14.49
N VAL A 145 -7.02 -4.91 -15.83
CA VAL A 145 -7.78 -5.81 -16.73
C VAL A 145 -7.30 -7.27 -16.67
N ALA A 146 -6.07 -7.49 -16.21
CA ALA A 146 -5.45 -8.82 -16.13
C ALA A 146 -6.15 -9.77 -15.13
N PHE A 147 -6.99 -9.27 -14.22
CA PHE A 147 -7.63 -10.04 -13.16
C PHE A 147 -9.17 -9.97 -13.24
N PRO A 148 -9.78 -10.51 -14.33
CA PRO A 148 -11.22 -10.35 -14.59
C PRO A 148 -12.12 -11.04 -13.57
N LYS A 149 -11.69 -12.19 -12.99
CA LYS A 149 -12.48 -12.91 -12.00
C LYS A 149 -12.52 -12.17 -10.65
N THR A 150 -11.38 -11.64 -10.22
CA THR A 150 -11.31 -10.80 -9.02
C THR A 150 -12.10 -9.50 -9.22
N SER A 151 -12.01 -8.89 -10.41
CA SER A 151 -12.83 -7.73 -10.79
C SER A 151 -14.33 -8.03 -10.68
N ALA A 152 -14.77 -9.21 -11.16
CA ALA A 152 -16.16 -9.63 -11.06
C ALA A 152 -16.63 -9.82 -9.60
N LYS A 153 -15.77 -10.32 -8.72
CA LYS A 153 -16.07 -10.39 -7.27
C LYS A 153 -16.28 -9.02 -6.68
N LEU A 154 -15.39 -8.05 -6.94
CA LEU A 154 -15.56 -6.67 -6.49
C LEU A 154 -16.86 -6.05 -7.00
N ALA A 155 -17.18 -6.25 -8.28
CA ALA A 155 -18.45 -5.78 -8.87
C ALA A 155 -19.67 -6.43 -8.22
N ALA A 156 -19.62 -7.72 -7.87
CA ALA A 156 -20.69 -8.42 -7.17
C ALA A 156 -20.94 -7.89 -5.75
N HIS A 157 -19.90 -7.29 -5.10
CA HIS A 157 -20.04 -6.56 -3.83
C HIS A 157 -20.55 -5.12 -4.02
N GLY A 158 -20.90 -4.72 -5.25
CA GLY A 158 -21.47 -3.40 -5.55
C GLY A 158 -20.46 -2.31 -5.89
N TYR A 159 -19.16 -2.63 -5.98
CA TYR A 159 -18.14 -1.65 -6.32
C TYR A 159 -18.15 -1.31 -7.81
N LYS A 160 -18.00 -0.03 -8.11
CA LYS A 160 -17.84 0.47 -9.48
C LYS A 160 -16.39 0.32 -9.93
N ILE A 161 -16.16 -0.54 -10.92
CA ILE A 161 -14.82 -0.84 -11.40
C ILE A 161 -14.49 -0.01 -12.63
N LYS A 162 -13.31 0.61 -12.64
CA LYS A 162 -12.66 1.19 -13.82
C LYS A 162 -11.42 0.39 -14.15
N SER A 163 -11.55 -0.44 -15.18
CA SER A 163 -10.46 -1.31 -15.62
C SER A 163 -9.40 -0.54 -16.39
N VAL A 164 -8.12 -0.82 -16.12
CA VAL A 164 -6.95 -0.22 -16.77
C VAL A 164 -5.97 -1.30 -17.22
N VAL A 165 -5.29 -1.04 -18.32
CA VAL A 165 -4.20 -1.88 -18.81
C VAL A 165 -2.92 -1.45 -18.09
N VAL A 166 -2.25 -2.39 -17.42
CA VAL A 166 -1.01 -2.16 -16.65
C VAL A 166 0.08 -3.19 -16.95
N ASP A 167 0.00 -3.83 -18.10
CA ASP A 167 0.91 -4.90 -18.55
C ASP A 167 2.37 -4.43 -18.62
N GLU A 168 2.64 -3.22 -19.08
CA GLU A 168 3.99 -2.66 -19.10
C GLU A 168 4.50 -2.37 -17.67
N LEU A 169 3.63 -1.90 -16.77
CA LEU A 169 3.99 -1.71 -15.36
C LEU A 169 4.26 -3.05 -14.68
N ALA A 170 3.48 -4.06 -14.98
CA ALA A 170 3.62 -5.40 -14.40
C ALA A 170 4.95 -6.06 -14.78
N LYS A 171 5.53 -5.77 -15.97
CA LYS A 171 6.88 -6.22 -16.35
C LYS A 171 7.99 -5.67 -15.43
N ALA A 172 7.73 -4.51 -14.80
CA ALA A 172 8.61 -3.90 -13.82
C ALA A 172 8.12 -4.14 -12.38
N GLU A 173 7.33 -5.20 -12.16
CA GLU A 173 6.70 -5.53 -10.86
C GLU A 173 5.83 -4.40 -10.28
N GLY A 174 5.41 -3.46 -11.13
CA GLY A 174 4.55 -2.34 -10.77
C GLY A 174 3.07 -2.70 -10.88
N ALA A 175 2.24 -1.98 -10.11
CA ALA A 175 0.79 -2.11 -10.13
C ALA A 175 0.12 -0.74 -9.95
N VAL A 176 -1.22 -0.69 -9.89
CA VAL A 176 -1.97 0.59 -9.84
C VAL A 176 -1.63 1.44 -8.62
N THR A 177 -1.35 0.83 -7.45
CA THR A 177 -0.97 1.57 -6.25
C THR A 177 0.47 2.07 -6.28
N CYS A 178 1.40 1.34 -6.92
CA CYS A 178 2.83 1.67 -6.96
C CYS A 178 3.10 2.97 -7.73
N CYS A 179 2.27 3.27 -8.73
CA CYS A 179 2.43 4.43 -9.60
C CYS A 179 1.51 5.60 -9.21
N SER A 180 0.90 5.56 -8.01
CA SER A 180 -0.12 6.53 -7.61
C SER A 180 0.15 7.13 -6.25
N LEU A 181 -0.02 8.44 -6.15
CA LEU A 181 -0.07 9.20 -4.91
C LEU A 181 -1.40 9.94 -4.85
N ILE A 182 -2.23 9.59 -3.88
CA ILE A 182 -3.52 10.26 -3.68
C ILE A 182 -3.33 11.37 -2.64
N ILE A 183 -3.62 12.60 -3.06
CA ILE A 183 -3.61 13.78 -2.19
C ILE A 183 -5.07 14.20 -2.03
N GLU A 184 -5.63 14.00 -0.85
CA GLU A 184 -6.95 14.51 -0.50
C GLU A 184 -6.81 15.91 0.11
N ASN A 185 -7.71 16.80 -0.21
CA ASN A 185 -7.75 18.18 0.31
C ASN A 185 -8.30 18.24 1.73
#